data_a6b8c6f582aa2402a67e4eb7ae14dd1c
#
_entry.id   a6b8c6f582aa2402a67e4eb7ae14dd1c
#
_cell.length_a   1.000
_cell.length_b   1.000
_cell.length_c   1.000
_cell.angle_alpha   90.00
_cell.angle_beta   90.00
_cell.angle_gamma   90.00
#
_symmetry.space_group_name_H-M   'P 1'
#
loop_
_entity.id
_entity.type
_entity.pdbx_description
1 polymer ?
#
loop_
_entity_poly.entity_id
_entity_poly.type
_entity_poly.pdbx_seq_one_letter_code
_entity_poly.pdbx_strand_id
1 'polypeptide(L)' 'MNITEVKYQRTIGDVIDTVTAVIDGVKVSVGMSEQNRHYAEIMRQVEAGTLTIADAD' A
#
# COMPACT_ATOMS: atom_id res chain seq x y z
N MET A 1 6.94 9.15 -8.48
CA MET A 1 6.97 7.86 -7.73
C MET A 1 6.13 6.84 -8.47
N ASN A 2 6.74 5.73 -8.87
CA ASN A 2 6.05 4.70 -9.62
C ASN A 2 5.67 3.56 -8.66
N ILE A 3 4.39 3.45 -8.35
CA ILE A 3 3.89 2.47 -7.38
C ILE A 3 3.11 1.40 -8.11
N THR A 4 3.47 0.13 -7.89
CA THR A 4 2.79 -1.02 -8.49
C THR A 4 2.62 -2.13 -7.45
N GLU A 5 1.81 -3.13 -7.80
CA GLU A 5 1.65 -4.34 -7.00
C GLU A 5 1.32 -4.05 -5.53
N VAL A 6 0.37 -3.14 -5.29
CA VAL A 6 -0.03 -2.77 -3.94
C VAL A 6 -0.99 -3.83 -3.41
N LYS A 7 -0.75 -4.28 -2.17
CA LYS A 7 -1.53 -5.34 -1.57
C LYS A 7 -1.60 -5.14 -0.06
N TYR A 8 -2.78 -5.41 0.52
CA TYR A 8 -2.91 -5.42 1.97
C TYR A 8 -2.12 -6.59 2.55
N GLN A 9 -1.49 -6.38 3.68
CA GLN A 9 -0.74 -7.42 4.38
C GLN A 9 -1.36 -7.67 5.74
N ARG A 10 -1.64 -8.94 6.05
CA ARG A 10 -2.11 -9.34 7.37
C ARG A 10 -0.93 -9.51 8.31
N THR A 11 -1.15 -9.07 9.54
CA THR A 11 -0.18 -9.28 10.61
C THR A 11 -0.74 -10.33 11.58
N ILE A 12 -0.06 -10.55 12.68
CA ILE A 12 -0.48 -11.52 13.69
C ILE A 12 -1.88 -11.16 14.20
N GLY A 13 -2.77 -12.15 14.26
CA GLY A 13 -4.14 -11.92 14.71
C GLY A 13 -5.11 -11.44 13.63
N ASP A 14 -4.75 -11.60 12.35
CA ASP A 14 -5.55 -11.20 11.20
C ASP A 14 -5.83 -9.70 11.16
N VAL A 15 -4.91 -8.89 11.68
CA VAL A 15 -5.02 -7.45 11.63
C VAL A 15 -4.38 -6.94 10.34
N ILE A 16 -5.10 -6.10 9.60
CA ILE A 16 -4.57 -5.47 8.39
C ILE A 16 -4.18 -4.04 8.75
N ASP A 17 -2.89 -3.84 9.01
CA ASP A 17 -2.37 -2.52 9.39
C ASP A 17 -1.20 -2.08 8.50
N THR A 18 -0.89 -2.87 7.48
CA THR A 18 0.25 -2.62 6.60
C THR A 18 -0.14 -2.94 5.17
N VAL A 19 0.45 -2.20 4.25
CA VAL A 19 0.30 -2.41 2.82
C VAL A 19 1.68 -2.66 2.23
N THR A 20 1.81 -3.69 1.40
CA THR A 20 3.04 -3.89 0.64
C THR A 20 2.88 -3.28 -0.74
N ALA A 21 3.93 -2.70 -1.26
CA ALA A 21 3.91 -2.08 -2.58
C ALA A 21 5.28 -2.16 -3.21
N VAL A 22 5.31 -2.16 -4.53
CA VAL A 22 6.57 -2.00 -5.26
C VAL A 22 6.65 -0.54 -5.68
N ILE A 23 7.62 0.18 -5.15
CA ILE A 23 7.84 1.59 -5.43
C ILE A 23 9.17 1.74 -6.16
N ASP A 24 9.10 2.24 -7.39
CA ASP A 24 10.26 2.40 -8.26
C ASP A 24 11.08 1.11 -8.39
N GLY A 25 10.38 -0.03 -8.44
CA GLY A 25 11.03 -1.33 -8.60
C GLY A 25 11.50 -1.97 -7.30
N VAL A 26 11.26 -1.34 -6.15
CA VAL A 26 11.67 -1.86 -4.85
C VAL A 26 10.44 -2.20 -4.02
N LYS A 27 10.39 -3.43 -3.52
CA LYS A 27 9.28 -3.86 -2.67
C LYS A 27 9.45 -3.31 -1.26
N VAL A 28 8.43 -2.62 -0.78
CA VAL A 28 8.46 -2.00 0.55
C VAL A 28 7.19 -2.32 1.31
N SER A 29 7.25 -2.27 2.63
CA SER A 29 6.09 -2.35 3.51
C SER A 29 5.74 -0.94 3.97
N VAL A 30 4.48 -0.57 3.84
CA VAL A 30 4.01 0.77 4.14
C VAL A 30 2.97 0.70 5.25
N GLY A 31 3.21 1.40 6.35
CA GLY A 31 2.22 1.49 7.44
C GLY A 31 1.00 2.29 6.98
N MET A 32 -0.19 1.84 7.41
CA MET A 32 -1.44 2.51 7.05
C MET A 32 -1.67 3.72 7.97
N SER A 33 -0.89 4.76 7.74
CA SER A 33 -0.94 5.99 8.50
C SER A 33 -0.97 7.19 7.56
N GLU A 34 -1.86 8.14 7.83
CA GLU A 34 -1.96 9.35 7.02
C GLU A 34 -0.69 10.18 7.06
N GLN A 35 0.13 10.00 8.09
CA GLN A 35 1.41 10.70 8.21
C GLN A 35 2.51 10.06 7.37
N ASN A 36 2.27 8.86 6.86
CA ASN A 36 3.23 8.17 6.00
C ASN A 36 3.06 8.67 4.57
N ARG A 37 4.11 9.26 3.99
CA ARG A 37 4.07 9.79 2.63
C ARG A 37 3.72 8.74 1.60
N HIS A 38 4.28 7.56 1.73
CA HIS A 38 4.03 6.48 0.78
C HIS A 38 2.58 6.06 0.82
N TYR A 39 2.00 5.95 2.02
CA TYR A 39 0.60 5.60 2.17
C TYR A 39 -0.30 6.69 1.60
N ALA A 40 0.01 7.94 1.89
CA ALA A 40 -0.77 9.07 1.35
C ALA A 40 -0.76 9.07 -0.17
N GLU A 41 0.40 8.82 -0.79
CA GLU A 41 0.50 8.77 -2.24
C GLU A 41 -0.27 7.58 -2.81
N ILE A 42 -0.22 6.42 -2.15
CA ILE A 42 -0.97 5.24 -2.57
C ILE A 42 -2.46 5.56 -2.57
N MET A 43 -2.97 6.16 -1.49
CA MET A 43 -4.39 6.49 -1.39
C MET A 43 -4.80 7.54 -2.41
N ARG A 44 -3.93 8.50 -2.70
CA ARG A 44 -4.22 9.50 -3.73
C ARG A 44 -4.39 8.84 -5.09
N GLN A 45 -3.55 7.89 -5.43
CA GLN A 45 -3.63 7.19 -6.71
C GLN A 45 -4.84 6.26 -6.77
N VAL A 46 -5.20 5.65 -5.64
CA VAL A 46 -6.41 4.82 -5.58
C VAL A 46 -7.65 5.67 -5.82
N GLU A 47 -7.73 6.84 -5.22
CA GLU A 47 -8.86 7.76 -5.43
C GLU A 47 -8.91 8.28 -6.87
N ALA A 48 -7.75 8.46 -7.48
CA ALA A 48 -7.68 8.90 -8.88
C ALA A 48 -8.06 7.77 -9.86
N GLY A 49 -8.19 6.53 -9.39
CA GLY A 49 -8.54 5.41 -10.23
C GLY A 49 -7.38 4.82 -11.01
N THR A 50 -6.15 5.21 -10.70
CA THR A 50 -4.97 4.73 -11.40
C THR A 50 -4.28 3.57 -10.69
N LEU A 51 -4.71 3.25 -9.46
CA LEU A 51 -4.10 2.20 -8.65
C LEU A 51 -5.18 1.43 -7.89
N THR A 52 -5.00 0.13 -7.77
CA THR A 52 -5.91 -0.72 -7.01
C THR A 52 -5.11 -1.50 -5.97
N ILE A 53 -5.63 -1.58 -4.74
CA ILE A 53 -4.99 -2.35 -3.68
C ILE A 53 -5.63 -3.73 -3.65
N ALA A 54 -4.81 -4.76 -3.84
CA ALA A 54 -5.29 -6.15 -3.82
C ALA A 54 -5.58 -6.58 -2.37
N ASP A 55 -6.50 -7.52 -2.23
CA ASP A 55 -6.83 -8.08 -0.92
C ASP A 55 -5.66 -8.87 -0.35
N ALA A 56 -5.61 -8.95 0.97
CA ALA A 56 -4.63 -9.78 1.66
C ALA A 56 -4.90 -11.26 1.41
N ASP A 57 -3.84 -12.04 1.32
CA ASP A 57 -3.93 -13.49 1.18
C ASP A 57 -4.45 -14.16 2.44
#